data_0e0eb3d893335caef620f2ab75f5391b
#
_entry.id   0e0eb3d893335caef620f2ab75f5391b
#
_cell.length_a   1.000
_cell.length_b   1.000
_cell.length_c   1.000
_cell.angle_alpha   90.00
_cell.angle_beta   90.00
_cell.angle_gamma   90.00
#
_symmetry.space_group_name_H-M   'P 1'
#
loop_
_entity.id
_entity.type
_entity.pdbx_description
1 polymer ?
#
loop_
_entity_poly.entity_id
_entity_poly.type
_entity_poly.pdbx_seq_one_letter_code
_entity_poly.pdbx_strand_id
1 'polypeptide(L)'
;QPSGGLSVGGKRLSFVNVDNLDKKIDLSEISLGQRQFIDLVKYLEEDKLNEAAYIIASPLNLLAELFTTKGSGTMIRRGIKINKTSKLSSLNKSKLKVSIEEAFNKQINPDFFDKKILKAYLEDDYRGGAIFTVLSGYPYLSKFWVTNAARGEGIARDIWEEICVDTESFFWRSRMNNPFNDWYMKACDGMQVIGNVRVFWKGLYAVEVREAITAAAKAPEDFKETHKYQIR
;
A
#
# COMPACT_ATOMS: atom_id res chain seq x y z
N GLN A 1 -21.86 10.09 14.98
CA GLN A 1 -22.40 10.88 13.85
C GLN A 1 -23.49 10.08 13.13
N PRO A 2 -24.58 10.69 12.65
CA PRO A 2 -25.66 9.99 11.95
C PRO A 2 -25.15 9.25 10.69
N SER A 3 -24.14 9.82 9.99
CA SER A 3 -23.55 9.26 8.79
C SER A 3 -22.60 8.07 9.03
N GLY A 4 -22.26 7.79 10.28
CA GLY A 4 -21.40 6.66 10.64
C GLY A 4 -19.92 6.80 10.26
N GLY A 5 -19.45 7.99 9.83
CA GLY A 5 -18.06 8.23 9.48
C GLY A 5 -17.86 9.55 8.74
N LEU A 6 -16.63 9.86 8.32
CA LEU A 6 -16.31 10.98 7.44
C LEU A 6 -16.70 10.64 6.01
N SER A 7 -17.30 11.60 5.32
CA SER A 7 -17.66 11.48 3.90
C SER A 7 -17.18 12.70 3.13
N VAL A 8 -16.57 12.49 1.98
CA VAL A 8 -16.14 13.52 1.02
C VAL A 8 -16.76 13.20 -0.33
N GLY A 9 -17.41 14.16 -0.97
CA GLY A 9 -18.09 13.95 -2.23
C GLY A 9 -19.12 12.80 -2.19
N GLY A 10 -19.78 12.57 -1.04
CA GLY A 10 -20.75 11.49 -0.84
C GLY A 10 -20.14 10.09 -0.64
N LYS A 11 -18.82 9.95 -0.71
CA LYS A 11 -18.11 8.68 -0.44
C LYS A 11 -17.57 8.67 0.99
N ARG A 12 -17.87 7.61 1.73
CA ARG A 12 -17.32 7.42 3.07
C ARG A 12 -15.84 7.05 3.01
N LEU A 13 -15.05 7.74 3.82
CA LEU A 13 -13.64 7.41 4.04
C LEU A 13 -13.56 6.36 5.15
N SER A 14 -12.94 5.23 4.89
CA SER A 14 -12.71 4.19 5.92
C SER A 14 -11.50 4.49 6.79
N PHE A 15 -10.58 5.31 6.28
CA PHE A 15 -9.34 5.67 6.94
C PHE A 15 -8.88 7.08 6.54
N VAL A 16 -8.31 7.79 7.50
CA VAL A 16 -7.69 9.10 7.31
C VAL A 16 -6.37 9.14 8.06
N ASN A 17 -5.30 9.47 7.34
CA ASN A 17 -4.01 9.77 7.94
C ASN A 17 -3.98 11.25 8.32
N VAL A 18 -3.75 11.56 9.60
CA VAL A 18 -3.70 12.94 10.13
C VAL A 18 -2.65 13.78 9.41
N ASP A 19 -1.48 13.21 9.12
CA ASP A 19 -0.36 13.92 8.50
C ASP A 19 -0.62 14.30 7.02
N ASN A 20 -1.53 13.60 6.36
CA ASN A 20 -1.87 13.82 4.94
C ASN A 20 -3.28 14.39 4.74
N LEU A 21 -3.93 14.79 5.81
CA LEU A 21 -5.33 15.20 5.82
C LEU A 21 -5.57 16.40 4.88
N ASP A 22 -4.76 17.42 5.00
CA ASP A 22 -4.90 18.65 4.22
C ASP A 22 -4.56 18.46 2.72
N LYS A 23 -3.86 17.39 2.37
CA LYS A 23 -3.51 17.07 0.97
C LYS A 23 -4.58 16.27 0.23
N LYS A 24 -5.42 15.53 0.97
CA LYS A 24 -6.36 14.55 0.40
C LYS A 24 -7.82 14.91 0.56
N ILE A 25 -8.14 15.76 1.50
CA ILE A 25 -9.52 16.12 1.82
C ILE A 25 -9.67 17.62 1.60
N ASP A 26 -10.50 17.97 0.63
CA ASP A 26 -10.99 19.34 0.57
C ASP A 26 -11.90 19.55 1.80
N LEU A 27 -11.35 20.27 2.79
CA LEU A 27 -12.06 20.57 4.02
C LEU A 27 -13.35 21.35 3.78
N SER A 28 -13.54 21.96 2.58
CA SER A 28 -14.79 22.64 2.20
C SER A 28 -15.94 21.68 1.97
N GLU A 29 -15.64 20.44 1.60
CA GLU A 29 -16.64 19.40 1.32
C GLU A 29 -17.16 18.65 2.53
N ILE A 30 -16.57 18.87 3.71
CA ILE A 30 -16.97 18.22 4.96
C ILE A 30 -17.78 19.15 5.86
N SER A 31 -18.69 18.58 6.65
CA SER A 31 -19.54 19.35 7.56
C SER A 31 -18.73 20.02 8.68
N LEU A 32 -19.28 21.11 9.25
CA LEU A 32 -18.63 21.82 10.36
C LEU A 32 -18.32 20.89 11.54
N GLY A 33 -19.23 19.98 11.90
CA GLY A 33 -18.99 19.02 12.99
C GLY A 33 -17.90 18.00 12.67
N GLN A 34 -17.73 17.65 11.40
CA GLN A 34 -16.62 16.79 10.96
C GLN A 34 -15.28 17.52 11.01
N ARG A 35 -15.24 18.81 10.65
CA ARG A 35 -14.04 19.64 10.80
C ARG A 35 -13.62 19.77 12.25
N GLN A 36 -14.55 20.13 13.14
CA GLN A 36 -14.26 20.24 14.58
C GLN A 36 -13.68 18.95 15.16
N PHE A 37 -14.17 17.79 14.70
CA PHE A 37 -13.62 16.53 15.14
C PHE A 37 -12.19 16.29 14.60
N ILE A 38 -11.93 16.66 13.35
CA ILE A 38 -10.59 16.58 12.77
C ILE A 38 -9.61 17.50 13.49
N ASP A 39 -10.04 18.71 13.80
CA ASP A 39 -9.22 19.69 14.54
C ASP A 39 -8.93 19.20 15.96
N LEU A 40 -9.91 18.57 16.61
CA LEU A 40 -9.70 17.91 17.90
C LEU A 40 -8.67 16.78 17.81
N VAL A 41 -8.77 15.92 16.78
CA VAL A 41 -7.80 14.84 16.59
C VAL A 41 -6.40 15.42 16.32
N LYS A 42 -6.28 16.44 15.48
CA LYS A 42 -4.99 17.13 15.24
C LYS A 42 -4.40 17.65 16.55
N TYR A 43 -5.20 18.33 17.37
CA TYR A 43 -4.80 18.83 18.67
C TYR A 43 -4.32 17.71 19.60
N LEU A 44 -5.05 16.61 19.69
CA LEU A 44 -4.67 15.46 20.52
C LEU A 44 -3.40 14.74 20.03
N GLU A 45 -3.12 14.82 18.73
CA GLU A 45 -1.93 14.24 18.10
C GLU A 45 -0.70 15.17 18.14
N GLU A 46 -0.84 16.44 18.56
CA GLU A 46 0.30 17.33 18.77
C GLU A 46 1.22 16.80 19.86
N ASP A 47 0.68 16.12 20.85
CA ASP A 47 1.43 15.42 21.88
C ASP A 47 1.91 14.06 21.32
N LYS A 48 3.11 14.08 20.69
CA LYS A 48 3.72 12.97 19.94
C LYS A 48 3.96 11.67 20.73
N LEU A 49 3.55 11.60 21.98
CA LEU A 49 3.76 10.46 22.87
C LEU A 49 2.67 9.39 22.75
N ASN A 50 1.58 9.65 22.05
CA ASN A 50 0.46 8.73 21.94
C ASN A 50 0.25 8.24 20.49
N GLU A 51 0.52 6.97 20.23
CA GLU A 51 0.08 6.27 19.01
C GLU A 51 -1.42 5.92 19.12
N ALA A 52 -2.27 6.93 19.23
CA ALA A 52 -3.71 6.74 19.36
C ALA A 52 -4.36 6.57 17.97
N ALA A 53 -5.39 5.75 17.91
CA ALA A 53 -6.31 5.67 16.78
C ALA A 53 -7.68 6.17 17.22
N TYR A 54 -8.25 7.09 16.46
CA TYR A 54 -9.55 7.68 16.70
C TYR A 54 -10.55 7.11 15.71
N ILE A 55 -11.73 6.75 16.18
CA ILE A 55 -12.77 6.17 15.33
C ILE A 55 -14.01 7.05 15.37
N ILE A 56 -14.44 7.49 14.19
CA ILE A 56 -15.76 8.10 14.01
C ILE A 56 -16.71 7.01 13.53
N ALA A 57 -17.67 6.67 14.38
CA ALA A 57 -18.70 5.72 14.04
C ALA A 57 -20.11 6.21 14.45
N SER A 58 -21.14 5.61 13.88
CA SER A 58 -22.51 5.75 14.40
C SER A 58 -22.69 4.83 15.62
N PRO A 59 -23.43 5.25 16.64
CA PRO A 59 -23.77 4.34 17.77
C PRO A 59 -24.42 3.04 17.32
N LEU A 60 -25.22 3.06 16.25
CA LEU A 60 -25.87 1.88 15.68
C LEU A 60 -24.87 0.89 15.04
N ASN A 61 -23.71 1.39 14.61
CA ASN A 61 -22.70 0.60 13.93
C ASN A 61 -21.48 0.29 14.82
N LEU A 62 -21.53 0.66 16.10
CA LEU A 62 -20.40 0.50 17.01
C LEU A 62 -19.96 -0.97 17.12
N LEU A 63 -20.89 -1.90 17.17
CA LEU A 63 -20.58 -3.33 17.23
C LEU A 63 -19.91 -3.80 15.93
N ALA A 64 -20.39 -3.33 14.78
CA ALA A 64 -19.75 -3.66 13.50
C ALA A 64 -18.32 -3.09 13.40
N GLU A 65 -18.08 -1.92 13.99
CA GLU A 65 -16.74 -1.32 14.05
C GLU A 65 -15.78 -2.11 14.93
N LEU A 66 -16.25 -2.55 16.09
CA LEU A 66 -15.41 -3.28 17.05
C LEU A 66 -15.14 -4.74 16.67
N PHE A 67 -16.08 -5.39 15.96
CA PHE A 67 -16.02 -6.82 15.71
C PHE A 67 -15.82 -7.22 14.25
N THR A 68 -15.66 -6.27 13.32
CA THR A 68 -15.38 -6.59 11.91
C THR A 68 -14.12 -5.93 11.40
N THR A 69 -13.35 -6.66 10.60
CA THR A 69 -12.11 -6.16 9.98
C THR A 69 -12.32 -5.01 9.00
N LYS A 70 -13.53 -4.83 8.47
CA LYS A 70 -13.84 -3.74 7.54
C LYS A 70 -14.29 -2.47 8.23
N GLY A 71 -14.75 -2.56 9.47
CA GLY A 71 -15.36 -1.46 10.18
C GLY A 71 -16.53 -0.80 9.43
N SER A 72 -17.30 0.01 10.11
CA SER A 72 -18.41 0.79 9.53
C SER A 72 -18.21 2.30 9.67
N GLY A 73 -17.15 2.71 10.36
CA GLY A 73 -16.77 4.09 10.62
C GLY A 73 -15.62 4.60 9.77
N THR A 74 -14.99 5.65 10.26
CA THR A 74 -13.72 6.19 9.77
C THR A 74 -12.68 6.13 10.87
N MET A 75 -11.61 5.40 10.63
CA MET A 75 -10.44 5.40 11.52
C MET A 75 -9.55 6.59 11.15
N ILE A 76 -9.14 7.37 12.14
CA ILE A 76 -8.19 8.48 11.99
C ILE A 76 -7.00 8.16 12.90
N ARG A 77 -5.81 8.14 12.35
CA ARG A 77 -4.56 7.99 13.10
C ARG A 77 -3.41 8.64 12.36
N ARG A 78 -2.31 8.84 13.04
CA ARG A 78 -1.06 9.22 12.39
C ARG A 78 -0.60 8.10 11.46
N GLY A 79 -0.08 8.48 10.31
CA GLY A 79 0.55 7.54 9.39
C GLY A 79 1.83 6.96 9.96
N ILE A 80 2.17 5.76 9.51
CA ILE A 80 3.46 5.15 9.81
C ILE A 80 4.52 5.90 9.01
N LYS A 81 5.66 6.20 9.63
CA LYS A 81 6.76 6.87 8.95
C LYS A 81 7.31 6.00 7.82
N ILE A 82 7.26 6.54 6.61
CA ILE A 82 7.75 5.88 5.40
C ILE A 82 8.98 6.61 4.88
N ASN A 83 10.11 5.92 4.91
CA ASN A 83 11.37 6.40 4.35
C ASN A 83 11.41 6.16 2.85
N LYS A 84 11.91 7.14 2.10
CA LYS A 84 12.00 7.10 0.63
C LYS A 84 13.45 7.19 0.19
N THR A 85 13.84 6.34 -0.75
CA THR A 85 15.18 6.38 -1.37
C THR A 85 15.14 5.92 -2.81
N SER A 86 16.07 6.41 -3.62
CA SER A 86 16.31 5.96 -4.99
C SER A 86 17.52 5.01 -5.13
N LYS A 87 18.12 4.61 -4.00
CA LYS A 87 19.34 3.78 -3.99
C LYS A 87 19.19 2.63 -2.99
N LEU A 88 19.24 1.39 -3.46
CA LEU A 88 19.27 0.21 -2.58
C LEU A 88 20.54 0.17 -1.71
N SER A 89 21.64 0.75 -2.17
CA SER A 89 22.89 0.80 -1.42
C SER A 89 22.83 1.63 -0.13
N SER A 90 21.85 2.54 -0.02
CA SER A 90 21.63 3.33 1.21
C SER A 90 20.85 2.57 2.28
N LEU A 91 20.33 1.39 1.97
CA LEU A 91 19.49 0.58 2.84
C LEU A 91 20.30 -0.50 3.56
N ASN A 92 19.79 -0.96 4.69
CA ASN A 92 20.32 -2.15 5.35
C ASN A 92 19.91 -3.40 4.56
N LYS A 93 20.84 -3.90 3.71
CA LYS A 93 20.58 -5.05 2.83
C LYS A 93 20.14 -6.30 3.59
N SER A 94 20.69 -6.54 4.78
CA SER A 94 20.34 -7.72 5.58
C SER A 94 18.91 -7.64 6.11
N LYS A 95 18.51 -6.52 6.69
CA LYS A 95 17.12 -6.29 7.14
C LYS A 95 16.14 -6.37 5.98
N LEU A 96 16.46 -5.72 4.86
CA LEU A 96 15.63 -5.71 3.65
C LEU A 96 15.43 -7.13 3.09
N LYS A 97 16.52 -7.91 3.02
CA LYS A 97 16.47 -9.30 2.57
C LYS A 97 15.55 -10.14 3.45
N VAL A 98 15.77 -10.13 4.76
CA VAL A 98 14.96 -10.91 5.72
C VAL A 98 13.49 -10.54 5.61
N SER A 99 13.16 -9.25 5.57
CA SER A 99 11.78 -8.77 5.47
C SER A 99 11.09 -9.24 4.19
N ILE A 100 11.76 -9.12 3.03
CA ILE A 100 11.19 -9.57 1.76
C ILE A 100 11.02 -11.09 1.75
N GLU A 101 12.05 -11.85 2.16
CA GLU A 101 12.02 -13.31 2.17
C GLU A 101 10.92 -13.85 3.10
N GLU A 102 10.75 -13.26 4.28
CA GLU A 102 9.65 -13.59 5.20
C GLU A 102 8.28 -13.34 4.56
N ALA A 103 8.06 -12.13 4.03
CA ALA A 103 6.76 -11.75 3.48
C ALA A 103 6.34 -12.60 2.30
N PHE A 104 7.27 -13.01 1.44
CA PHE A 104 7.00 -13.82 0.25
C PHE A 104 7.18 -15.33 0.48
N ASN A 105 7.73 -15.73 1.62
CA ASN A 105 8.16 -17.11 1.92
C ASN A 105 9.02 -17.71 0.80
N LYS A 106 10.00 -16.92 0.32
CA LYS A 106 10.90 -17.27 -0.79
C LYS A 106 12.25 -16.61 -0.63
N GLN A 107 13.30 -17.27 -1.09
CA GLN A 107 14.63 -16.69 -1.15
C GLN A 107 14.75 -15.74 -2.34
N ILE A 108 15.23 -14.52 -2.08
CA ILE A 108 15.49 -13.52 -3.12
C ILE A 108 16.85 -13.79 -3.78
N ASN A 109 16.93 -13.53 -5.08
CA ASN A 109 18.19 -13.65 -5.80
C ASN A 109 19.17 -12.57 -5.32
N PRO A 110 20.46 -12.90 -5.10
CA PRO A 110 21.45 -11.93 -4.62
C PRO A 110 21.62 -10.71 -5.54
N ASP A 111 21.53 -10.91 -6.84
CA ASP A 111 21.60 -9.87 -7.87
C ASP A 111 20.46 -8.84 -7.81
N PHE A 112 19.38 -9.14 -7.08
CA PHE A 112 18.30 -8.19 -6.84
C PHE A 112 18.81 -6.89 -6.20
N PHE A 113 19.78 -6.99 -5.28
CA PHE A 113 20.29 -5.85 -4.52
C PHE A 113 21.24 -4.96 -5.33
N ASP A 114 21.66 -5.43 -6.50
CA ASP A 114 22.53 -4.68 -7.42
C ASP A 114 21.70 -3.98 -8.52
N LYS A 115 20.38 -4.21 -8.55
CA LYS A 115 19.47 -3.58 -9.52
C LYS A 115 19.36 -2.08 -9.27
N LYS A 116 19.33 -1.34 -10.37
CA LYS A 116 18.95 0.07 -10.32
C LYS A 116 17.45 0.17 -10.05
N ILE A 117 17.11 0.86 -8.98
CA ILE A 117 15.72 1.15 -8.63
C ILE A 117 15.35 2.58 -9.03
N LEU A 118 14.07 2.81 -9.28
CA LEU A 118 13.50 4.14 -9.44
C LEU A 118 13.27 4.76 -8.06
N LYS A 119 12.59 4.04 -7.18
CA LYS A 119 12.26 4.48 -5.81
C LYS A 119 11.94 3.29 -4.92
N ALA A 120 12.28 3.39 -3.65
CA ALA A 120 11.83 2.49 -2.60
C ALA A 120 11.12 3.27 -1.50
N TYR A 121 10.09 2.67 -0.94
CA TYR A 121 9.30 3.14 0.20
C TYR A 121 9.42 2.08 1.29
N LEU A 122 9.85 2.45 2.47
CA LEU A 122 10.13 1.50 3.54
C LEU A 122 9.62 2.05 4.87
N GLU A 123 8.91 1.23 5.59
CA GLU A 123 8.63 1.48 7.00
C GLU A 123 9.96 1.42 7.80
N ASP A 124 10.10 2.22 8.86
CA ASP A 124 11.35 2.45 9.60
C ASP A 124 12.05 1.15 10.03
N ASP A 125 11.29 0.15 10.46
CA ASP A 125 11.82 -1.15 10.92
C ASP A 125 11.86 -2.23 9.83
N TYR A 126 11.62 -1.84 8.56
CA TYR A 126 11.56 -2.75 7.41
C TYR A 126 10.42 -3.77 7.46
N ARG A 127 9.41 -3.58 8.30
CA ARG A 127 8.25 -4.49 8.42
C ARG A 127 7.34 -4.48 7.19
N GLY A 128 7.50 -3.48 6.33
CA GLY A 128 6.84 -3.40 5.03
C GLY A 128 7.55 -2.44 4.09
N GLY A 129 7.28 -2.59 2.78
CA GLY A 129 7.89 -1.73 1.79
C GLY A 129 7.34 -1.92 0.38
N ALA A 130 7.79 -1.03 -0.50
CA ALA A 130 7.59 -1.09 -1.93
C ALA A 130 8.88 -0.72 -2.66
N ILE A 131 9.14 -1.38 -3.78
CA ILE A 131 10.30 -1.10 -4.63
C ILE A 131 9.82 -0.94 -6.06
N PHE A 132 10.13 0.20 -6.63
CA PHE A 132 9.91 0.52 -8.04
C PHE A 132 11.20 0.40 -8.85
N THR A 133 11.05 -0.19 -10.01
CA THR A 133 12.04 -0.19 -11.08
C THR A 133 11.44 0.44 -12.32
N VAL A 134 12.22 0.56 -13.40
CA VAL A 134 11.70 0.93 -14.72
C VAL A 134 11.63 -0.32 -15.58
N LEU A 135 10.48 -0.56 -16.18
CA LEU A 135 10.29 -1.66 -17.12
C LEU A 135 9.59 -1.12 -18.39
N SER A 136 10.23 -1.29 -19.53
CA SER A 136 9.78 -0.71 -20.83
C SER A 136 9.51 0.80 -20.78
N GLY A 137 10.31 1.55 -20.01
CA GLY A 137 10.15 3.00 -19.88
C GLY A 137 9.17 3.49 -18.83
N TYR A 138 8.38 2.61 -18.22
CA TYR A 138 7.35 2.96 -17.25
C TYR A 138 7.71 2.54 -15.82
N PRO A 139 7.22 3.26 -14.79
CA PRO A 139 7.36 2.84 -13.40
C PRO A 139 6.70 1.47 -13.17
N TYR A 140 7.49 0.51 -12.72
CA TYR A 140 7.05 -0.85 -12.41
C TYR A 140 7.21 -1.13 -10.92
N LEU A 141 6.12 -1.41 -10.23
CA LEU A 141 6.14 -1.84 -8.83
C LEU A 141 6.60 -3.30 -8.77
N SER A 142 7.91 -3.46 -8.61
CA SER A 142 8.58 -4.76 -8.61
C SER A 142 8.27 -5.57 -7.36
N LYS A 143 8.25 -4.90 -6.18
CA LYS A 143 7.95 -5.50 -4.88
C LYS A 143 6.99 -4.62 -4.10
N PHE A 144 6.02 -5.25 -3.46
CA PHE A 144 5.16 -4.65 -2.45
C PHE A 144 4.86 -5.70 -1.39
N TRP A 145 5.22 -5.42 -0.15
CA TRP A 145 5.13 -6.43 0.91
C TRP A 145 4.86 -5.83 2.28
N VAL A 146 4.33 -6.65 3.17
CA VAL A 146 4.30 -6.46 4.62
C VAL A 146 4.61 -7.81 5.25
N THR A 147 5.48 -7.83 6.25
CA THR A 147 5.81 -9.05 6.99
C THR A 147 4.58 -9.65 7.67
N ASN A 148 4.60 -10.95 7.92
CA ASN A 148 3.44 -11.64 8.49
C ASN A 148 3.05 -11.06 9.86
N ALA A 149 4.05 -10.72 10.69
CA ALA A 149 3.85 -10.15 12.02
C ALA A 149 3.16 -8.78 12.00
N ALA A 150 3.40 -7.98 10.94
CA ALA A 150 2.90 -6.61 10.83
C ALA A 150 1.59 -6.48 10.01
N ARG A 151 1.00 -7.61 9.61
CA ARG A 151 -0.29 -7.60 8.91
C ARG A 151 -1.40 -7.10 9.81
N GLY A 152 -2.23 -6.20 9.28
CA GLY A 152 -3.33 -5.58 10.03
C GLY A 152 -2.98 -4.23 10.66
N GLU A 153 -1.70 -3.86 10.76
CA GLU A 153 -1.27 -2.57 11.33
C GLU A 153 -1.45 -1.37 10.38
N GLY A 154 -1.87 -1.60 9.14
CA GLY A 154 -2.10 -0.53 8.17
C GLY A 154 -0.89 -0.13 7.34
N ILE A 155 0.29 -0.74 7.55
CA ILE A 155 1.55 -0.44 6.83
C ILE A 155 1.37 -0.47 5.31
N ALA A 156 0.71 -1.50 4.78
CA ALA A 156 0.46 -1.59 3.34
C ALA A 156 -0.32 -0.40 2.79
N ARG A 157 -1.32 0.06 3.54
CA ARG A 157 -2.14 1.22 3.15
C ARG A 157 -1.30 2.49 3.15
N ASP A 158 -0.55 2.74 4.21
CA ASP A 158 0.26 3.95 4.34
C ASP A 158 1.33 4.02 3.24
N ILE A 159 2.01 2.90 2.94
CA ILE A 159 2.95 2.83 1.82
C ILE A 159 2.24 3.09 0.48
N TRP A 160 1.07 2.50 0.25
CA TRP A 160 0.32 2.70 -0.98
C TRP A 160 -0.14 4.13 -1.17
N GLU A 161 -0.53 4.79 -0.08
CA GLU A 161 -0.90 6.19 -0.10
C GLU A 161 0.28 7.08 -0.50
N GLU A 162 1.47 6.81 0.04
CA GLU A 162 2.69 7.54 -0.33
C GLU A 162 3.08 7.29 -1.80
N ILE A 163 2.91 6.05 -2.29
CA ILE A 163 3.11 5.73 -3.70
C ILE A 163 2.18 6.56 -4.59
N CYS A 164 0.88 6.61 -4.27
CA CYS A 164 -0.11 7.33 -5.07
C CYS A 164 0.07 8.86 -5.05
N VAL A 165 0.68 9.41 -4.00
CA VAL A 165 1.06 10.83 -3.96
C VAL A 165 2.25 11.12 -4.87
N ASP A 166 3.23 10.22 -4.90
CA ASP A 166 4.50 10.44 -5.59
C ASP A 166 4.54 9.95 -7.04
N THR A 167 3.65 9.01 -7.40
CA THR A 167 3.69 8.30 -8.68
C THR A 167 2.29 8.25 -9.29
N GLU A 168 2.06 9.08 -10.30
CA GLU A 168 0.75 9.21 -10.95
C GLU A 168 0.38 7.97 -11.76
N SER A 169 1.38 7.36 -12.42
CA SER A 169 1.14 6.20 -13.28
C SER A 169 2.18 5.11 -13.06
N PHE A 170 1.71 3.88 -12.94
CA PHE A 170 2.56 2.70 -12.76
C PHE A 170 1.77 1.41 -13.00
N PHE A 171 2.50 0.30 -13.11
CA PHE A 171 1.91 -1.02 -13.23
C PHE A 171 2.66 -2.05 -12.39
N TRP A 172 2.01 -3.17 -12.14
CA TRP A 172 2.59 -4.30 -11.41
C TRP A 172 1.99 -5.62 -11.87
N ARG A 173 2.64 -6.71 -11.50
CA ARG A 173 2.10 -8.05 -11.70
C ARG A 173 1.97 -8.81 -10.39
N SER A 174 1.05 -9.75 -10.39
CA SER A 174 0.81 -10.65 -9.27
C SER A 174 0.49 -12.04 -9.77
N ARG A 175 0.86 -13.07 -9.01
CA ARG A 175 0.47 -14.44 -9.32
C ARG A 175 -1.02 -14.63 -9.13
N MET A 176 -1.62 -15.59 -9.85
CA MET A 176 -3.06 -15.85 -9.81
C MET A 176 -3.58 -16.13 -8.40
N ASN A 177 -2.81 -16.83 -7.58
CA ASN A 177 -3.14 -17.23 -6.20
C ASN A 177 -2.63 -16.28 -5.12
N ASN A 178 -2.24 -15.06 -5.47
CA ASN A 178 -1.80 -14.09 -4.47
C ASN A 178 -3.01 -13.62 -3.64
N PRO A 179 -2.99 -13.74 -2.31
CA PRO A 179 -4.10 -13.34 -1.45
C PRO A 179 -4.40 -11.83 -1.49
N PHE A 180 -3.47 -11.02 -1.97
CA PHE A 180 -3.65 -9.56 -2.13
C PHE A 180 -4.38 -9.17 -3.42
N ASN A 181 -4.71 -10.11 -4.31
CA ASN A 181 -5.35 -9.80 -5.59
C ASN A 181 -6.68 -9.06 -5.44
N ASP A 182 -7.50 -9.40 -4.45
CA ASP A 182 -8.78 -8.73 -4.19
C ASP A 182 -8.58 -7.26 -3.76
N TRP A 183 -7.48 -6.99 -3.07
CA TRP A 183 -7.12 -5.63 -2.71
C TRP A 183 -6.59 -4.86 -3.94
N TYR A 184 -5.73 -5.49 -4.75
CA TYR A 184 -5.23 -4.90 -5.99
C TYR A 184 -6.36 -4.55 -6.97
N MET A 185 -7.39 -5.40 -7.08
CA MET A 185 -8.57 -5.13 -7.90
C MET A 185 -9.33 -3.86 -7.50
N LYS A 186 -9.27 -3.47 -6.23
CA LYS A 186 -9.90 -2.24 -5.73
C LYS A 186 -9.00 -1.02 -5.87
N ALA A 187 -7.69 -1.23 -5.98
CA ALA A 187 -6.68 -0.19 -5.99
C ALA A 187 -6.22 0.21 -7.41
N CYS A 188 -6.47 -0.65 -8.40
CA CYS A 188 -6.10 -0.43 -9.80
C CYS A 188 -7.19 0.27 -10.61
N ASP A 189 -6.79 0.85 -11.75
CA ASP A 189 -7.73 1.37 -12.76
C ASP A 189 -8.13 0.28 -13.76
N GLY A 190 -7.30 -0.77 -13.89
CA GLY A 190 -7.61 -1.93 -14.71
C GLY A 190 -6.67 -3.10 -14.50
N MET A 191 -7.07 -4.27 -15.00
CA MET A 191 -6.33 -5.52 -14.86
C MET A 191 -6.53 -6.42 -16.07
N GLN A 192 -5.49 -7.18 -16.42
CA GLN A 192 -5.57 -8.25 -17.42
C GLN A 192 -4.83 -9.49 -16.92
N VAL A 193 -5.43 -10.65 -17.19
CA VAL A 193 -4.78 -11.95 -16.99
C VAL A 193 -3.96 -12.28 -18.22
N ILE A 194 -2.69 -12.68 -18.01
CA ILE A 194 -1.82 -13.17 -19.06
C ILE A 194 -1.01 -14.36 -18.54
N GLY A 195 -1.21 -15.53 -19.14
CA GLY A 195 -0.62 -16.76 -18.63
C GLY A 195 -1.04 -17.04 -17.18
N ASN A 196 -0.06 -17.14 -16.28
CA ASN A 196 -0.26 -17.44 -14.86
C ASN A 196 -0.17 -16.21 -13.95
N VAL A 197 -0.22 -14.99 -14.51
CA VAL A 197 -0.15 -13.74 -13.76
C VAL A 197 -1.31 -12.82 -14.08
N ARG A 198 -1.63 -11.96 -13.13
CA ARG A 198 -2.46 -10.78 -13.31
C ARG A 198 -1.56 -9.56 -13.42
N VAL A 199 -1.77 -8.75 -14.43
CA VAL A 199 -1.11 -7.45 -14.61
C VAL A 199 -2.11 -6.38 -14.29
N PHE A 200 -1.76 -5.51 -13.38
CA PHE A 200 -2.57 -4.40 -12.92
C PHE A 200 -1.89 -3.09 -13.32
N TRP A 201 -2.66 -2.04 -13.49
CA TRP A 201 -2.13 -0.69 -13.75
C TRP A 201 -2.96 0.38 -13.07
N LYS A 202 -2.34 1.52 -12.89
CA LYS A 202 -2.95 2.74 -12.37
C LYS A 202 -2.37 3.93 -13.13
N GLY A 203 -3.22 4.87 -13.54
CA GLY A 203 -2.83 6.13 -14.20
C GLY A 203 -2.26 5.98 -15.61
N LEU A 204 -2.17 4.78 -16.19
CA LEU A 204 -1.65 4.58 -17.55
C LEU A 204 -2.69 4.94 -18.63
N TYR A 205 -2.23 5.56 -19.70
CA TYR A 205 -3.04 5.76 -20.90
C TYR A 205 -3.21 4.44 -21.68
N ALA A 206 -4.27 4.34 -22.48
CA ALA A 206 -4.61 3.10 -23.22
C ALA A 206 -3.46 2.56 -24.08
N VAL A 207 -2.66 3.42 -24.70
CA VAL A 207 -1.50 3.05 -25.53
C VAL A 207 -0.37 2.42 -24.67
N GLU A 208 -0.19 2.90 -23.44
CA GLU A 208 0.84 2.44 -22.52
C GLU A 208 0.48 1.09 -21.88
N VAL A 209 -0.81 0.84 -21.67
CA VAL A 209 -1.32 -0.40 -21.05
C VAL A 209 -0.85 -1.63 -21.81
N ARG A 210 -0.91 -1.61 -23.16
CA ARG A 210 -0.48 -2.74 -23.99
C ARG A 210 1.00 -3.07 -23.80
N GLU A 211 1.84 -2.04 -23.75
CA GLU A 211 3.29 -2.19 -23.54
C GLU A 211 3.58 -2.68 -22.12
N ALA A 212 2.92 -2.11 -21.12
CA ALA A 212 3.03 -2.50 -19.73
C ALA A 212 2.68 -3.99 -19.51
N ILE A 213 1.57 -4.47 -20.11
CA ILE A 213 1.14 -5.86 -20.03
C ILE A 213 2.20 -6.78 -20.66
N THR A 214 2.69 -6.43 -21.84
CA THR A 214 3.71 -7.22 -22.54
C THR A 214 5.02 -7.28 -21.76
N ALA A 215 5.42 -6.16 -21.19
CA ALA A 215 6.62 -6.05 -20.36
C ALA A 215 6.48 -6.86 -19.06
N ALA A 216 5.35 -6.74 -18.36
CA ALA A 216 5.10 -7.46 -17.12
C ALA A 216 5.10 -8.98 -17.31
N ALA A 217 4.56 -9.46 -18.43
CA ALA A 217 4.54 -10.90 -18.75
C ALA A 217 5.96 -11.48 -18.90
N LYS A 218 6.89 -10.66 -19.41
CA LYS A 218 8.30 -11.06 -19.65
C LYS A 218 9.24 -10.65 -18.52
N ALA A 219 8.75 -9.96 -17.50
CA ALA A 219 9.60 -9.49 -16.41
C ALA A 219 10.28 -10.68 -15.70
N PRO A 220 11.59 -10.58 -15.39
CA PRO A 220 12.34 -11.65 -14.75
C PRO A 220 11.80 -11.95 -13.35
N GLU A 221 12.04 -13.16 -12.88
CA GLU A 221 11.75 -13.53 -11.50
C GLU A 221 12.91 -13.11 -10.60
N ASP A 222 12.57 -12.46 -9.49
CA ASP A 222 13.55 -11.99 -8.51
C ASP A 222 13.78 -12.99 -7.36
N PHE A 223 13.04 -14.07 -7.35
CA PHE A 223 13.16 -15.11 -6.33
C PHE A 223 13.76 -16.37 -6.94
N LYS A 224 14.53 -17.11 -6.14
CA LYS A 224 15.04 -18.41 -6.51
C LYS A 224 13.89 -19.36 -6.82
N GLU A 225 14.09 -20.23 -7.82
CA GLU A 225 13.15 -21.30 -8.09
C GLU A 225 13.09 -22.24 -6.88
N THR A 226 11.89 -22.51 -6.40
CA THR A 226 11.68 -23.54 -5.38
C THR A 226 11.61 -24.87 -6.13
N HIS A 227 12.69 -25.65 -6.09
CA HIS A 227 12.62 -27.04 -6.55
C HIS A 227 11.58 -27.76 -5.66
N LYS A 228 10.41 -28.01 -6.20
CA LYS A 228 9.51 -29.00 -5.62
C LYS A 228 10.23 -30.34 -5.76
N TYR A 229 10.77 -30.85 -4.67
CA TYR A 229 11.16 -32.25 -4.61
C TYR A 229 9.90 -33.07 -4.96
N GLN A 230 9.87 -33.65 -6.14
CA GLN A 230 8.96 -34.73 -6.44
C GLN A 230 9.42 -35.92 -5.58
N ILE A 231 8.73 -36.11 -4.46
CA ILE A 231 8.81 -37.37 -3.73
C ILE A 231 8.15 -38.40 -4.69
N ARG A 232 8.98 -39.29 -5.22
CA ARG A 232 8.54 -40.46 -5.94
C ARG A 232 8.04 -41.49 -4.95
#